data_b67e78fb3be818cb25a8d7357a0412a5
#
_entry.id   b67e78fb3be818cb25a8d7357a0412a5
#
_cell.length_a   1.000
_cell.length_b   1.000
_cell.length_c   1.000
_cell.angle_alpha   90.00
_cell.angle_beta   90.00
_cell.angle_gamma   90.00
#
_symmetry.space_group_name_H-M   'P 1'
#
loop_
_entity.id
_entity.type
_entity.pdbx_description
1 polymer ?
#
loop_
_entity_poly.entity_id
_entity_poly.type
_entity_poly.pdbx_seq_one_letter_code
_entity_poly.pdbx_strand_id
1 'polypeptide(L)'
;YYPVSMLTNVTKGMPAFNEELFGPVAAVISARNEGHAIELANDSVFGLGAAVFTRDIKRGEAIARHELQAGCCFVNDFVKSDPRLPFGGILESGYGRELGRAGMLEFVNTKSIVVK
;
A
#
# COMPACT_ATOMS: atom_id res chain seq x y z
N TYR A 1 12.46 -19.65 -17.09
CA TYR A 1 11.85 -18.32 -17.37
C TYR A 1 10.34 -18.46 -17.33
N TYR A 2 9.67 -17.54 -16.63
CA TYR A 2 8.21 -17.43 -16.60
C TYR A 2 7.78 -16.19 -17.39
N PRO A 3 6.84 -16.27 -18.34
CA PRO A 3 6.41 -15.14 -19.12
C PRO A 3 5.59 -14.16 -18.27
N VAL A 4 5.63 -12.87 -18.61
CA VAL A 4 4.72 -11.88 -18.02
C VAL A 4 3.28 -12.34 -18.23
N SER A 5 2.52 -12.45 -17.15
CA SER A 5 1.17 -13.00 -17.16
C SER A 5 0.17 -12.09 -16.48
N MET A 6 -1.05 -12.08 -16.99
CA MET A 6 -2.17 -11.38 -16.38
C MET A 6 -3.27 -12.40 -16.06
N LEU A 7 -3.66 -12.47 -14.80
CA LEU A 7 -4.76 -13.32 -14.33
C LEU A 7 -6.02 -12.47 -14.25
N THR A 8 -7.03 -12.82 -15.04
CA THR A 8 -8.33 -12.16 -15.03
C THR A 8 -9.36 -13.01 -14.30
N ASN A 9 -10.49 -12.40 -13.92
CA ASN A 9 -11.55 -13.05 -13.15
C ASN A 9 -11.09 -13.60 -11.79
N VAL A 10 -10.08 -12.97 -11.21
CA VAL A 10 -9.63 -13.31 -9.86
C VAL A 10 -10.69 -12.85 -8.86
N THR A 11 -11.03 -13.74 -7.93
CA THR A 11 -12.03 -13.47 -6.89
C THR A 11 -11.49 -13.86 -5.51
N LYS A 12 -12.12 -13.33 -4.46
CA LYS A 12 -11.82 -13.66 -3.07
C LYS A 12 -11.81 -15.17 -2.84
N GLY A 13 -10.81 -15.65 -2.12
CA GLY A 13 -10.59 -17.08 -1.83
C GLY A 13 -9.65 -17.77 -2.82
N MET A 14 -9.31 -17.15 -3.95
CA MET A 14 -8.27 -17.68 -4.85
C MET A 14 -6.87 -17.34 -4.30
N PRO A 15 -5.86 -18.19 -4.49
CA PRO A 15 -4.48 -17.88 -4.11
C PRO A 15 -4.00 -16.53 -4.66
N ALA A 16 -4.27 -16.24 -5.94
CA ALA A 16 -3.90 -14.97 -6.56
C ALA A 16 -4.61 -13.72 -6.00
N PHE A 17 -5.63 -13.88 -5.16
CA PHE A 17 -6.27 -12.80 -4.41
C PHE A 17 -5.62 -12.65 -3.02
N ASN A 18 -5.33 -13.76 -2.35
CA ASN A 18 -4.96 -13.76 -0.93
C ASN A 18 -3.44 -13.77 -0.71
N GLU A 19 -2.66 -14.24 -1.68
CA GLU A 19 -1.23 -14.51 -1.54
C GLU A 19 -0.40 -13.59 -2.42
N GLU A 20 0.81 -13.30 -1.98
CA GLU A 20 1.81 -12.63 -2.78
C GLU A 20 2.44 -13.64 -3.76
N LEU A 21 2.22 -13.46 -5.07
CA LEU A 21 2.72 -14.38 -6.09
C LEU A 21 4.22 -14.23 -6.37
N PHE A 22 4.83 -13.15 -5.97
CA PHE A 22 6.26 -12.81 -6.09
C PHE A 22 6.88 -13.14 -7.45
N GLY A 23 6.25 -12.70 -8.53
CA GLY A 23 6.66 -12.98 -9.90
C GLY A 23 6.05 -12.00 -10.91
N PRO A 24 6.35 -12.17 -12.20
CA PRO A 24 5.83 -11.27 -13.26
C PRO A 24 4.36 -11.59 -13.57
N VAL A 25 3.52 -11.57 -12.55
CA VAL A 25 2.10 -11.93 -12.62
C VAL A 25 1.28 -10.78 -12.03
N ALA A 26 0.31 -10.27 -12.78
CA ALA A 26 -0.66 -9.30 -12.31
C ALA A 26 -2.04 -9.96 -12.14
N ALA A 27 -2.61 -9.89 -10.95
CA ALA A 27 -3.98 -10.30 -10.68
C ALA A 27 -4.94 -9.12 -10.92
N VAL A 28 -5.97 -9.34 -11.73
CA VAL A 28 -6.99 -8.33 -12.05
C VAL A 28 -8.31 -8.76 -11.41
N ILE A 29 -8.76 -7.95 -10.46
CA ILE A 29 -10.01 -8.13 -9.73
C ILE A 29 -11.01 -7.06 -10.18
N SER A 30 -12.17 -7.48 -10.65
CA SER A 30 -13.20 -6.57 -11.09
C SER A 30 -14.06 -6.10 -9.91
N ALA A 31 -14.32 -4.80 -9.87
CA ALA A 31 -15.20 -4.18 -8.89
C ALA A 31 -16.50 -3.69 -9.53
N ARG A 32 -17.60 -3.74 -8.79
CA ARG A 32 -18.92 -3.30 -9.24
C ARG A 32 -19.06 -1.77 -9.28
N ASN A 33 -18.36 -1.11 -8.39
CA ASN A 33 -18.33 0.35 -8.22
C ASN A 33 -17.11 0.75 -7.38
N GLU A 34 -16.93 2.04 -7.17
CA GLU A 34 -15.81 2.60 -6.40
C GLU A 34 -15.73 2.05 -4.97
N GLY A 35 -16.85 2.05 -4.23
CA GLY A 35 -16.86 1.53 -2.85
C GLY A 35 -16.41 0.08 -2.78
N HIS A 36 -16.92 -0.76 -3.69
CA HIS A 36 -16.49 -2.16 -3.78
C HIS A 36 -15.01 -2.31 -4.19
N ALA A 37 -14.48 -1.40 -5.01
CA ALA A 37 -13.05 -1.41 -5.32
C ALA A 37 -12.19 -1.09 -4.09
N ILE A 38 -12.62 -0.15 -3.26
CA ILE A 38 -11.95 0.21 -2.00
C ILE A 38 -12.03 -0.95 -1.00
N GLU A 39 -13.20 -1.59 -0.87
CA GLU A 39 -13.35 -2.79 -0.04
C GLU A 39 -12.39 -3.89 -0.45
N LEU A 40 -12.32 -4.20 -1.74
CA LEU A 40 -11.40 -5.22 -2.28
C LEU A 40 -9.94 -4.84 -2.08
N ALA A 41 -9.58 -3.56 -2.26
CA ALA A 41 -8.22 -3.09 -2.06
C ALA A 41 -7.76 -3.21 -0.59
N ASN A 42 -8.69 -3.05 0.36
CA ASN A 42 -8.41 -3.18 1.79
C ASN A 42 -8.59 -4.62 2.31
N ASP A 43 -9.15 -5.53 1.54
CA ASP A 43 -9.34 -6.94 1.90
C ASP A 43 -8.05 -7.74 1.66
N SER A 44 -7.02 -7.38 2.39
CA SER A 44 -5.67 -7.96 2.29
C SER A 44 -5.01 -7.98 3.66
N VAL A 45 -4.16 -8.96 3.89
CA VAL A 45 -3.26 -8.98 5.06
C VAL A 45 -2.03 -8.09 4.85
N PHE A 46 -1.81 -7.60 3.64
CA PHE A 46 -0.70 -6.73 3.27
C PHE A 46 -1.14 -5.26 3.20
N GLY A 47 -0.20 -4.36 3.43
CA GLY A 47 -0.45 -2.93 3.38
C GLY A 47 0.82 -2.11 3.22
N LEU A 48 1.68 -2.47 2.25
CA LEU A 48 2.89 -1.71 1.97
C LEU A 48 2.56 -0.42 1.23
N GLY A 49 1.90 -0.54 0.09
CA GLY A 49 1.58 0.60 -0.75
C GLY A 49 0.33 0.38 -1.58
N ALA A 50 -0.35 1.47 -1.89
CA ALA A 50 -1.53 1.48 -2.75
C ALA A 50 -1.45 2.63 -3.76
N ALA A 51 -2.19 2.50 -4.86
CA ALA A 51 -2.30 3.55 -5.87
C ALA A 51 -3.73 3.70 -6.37
N VAL A 52 -4.12 4.93 -6.64
CA VAL A 52 -5.41 5.28 -7.26
C VAL A 52 -5.13 5.97 -8.59
N PHE A 53 -5.66 5.43 -9.66
CA PHE A 53 -5.60 6.04 -10.99
C PHE A 53 -6.96 6.61 -11.36
N THR A 54 -7.07 7.93 -11.49
CA THR A 54 -8.31 8.63 -11.74
C THR A 54 -8.10 9.96 -12.47
N ARG A 55 -9.13 10.43 -13.18
CA ARG A 55 -9.16 11.80 -13.74
C ARG A 55 -9.58 12.84 -12.69
N ASP A 56 -10.35 12.42 -11.69
CA ASP A 56 -10.72 13.27 -10.55
C ASP A 56 -9.64 13.20 -9.46
N ILE A 57 -8.69 14.12 -9.55
CA ILE A 57 -7.55 14.20 -8.63
C ILE A 57 -8.02 14.41 -7.18
N LYS A 58 -9.03 15.27 -6.97
CA LYS A 58 -9.56 15.55 -5.62
C LYS A 58 -10.18 14.31 -5.00
N ARG A 59 -10.95 13.56 -5.79
CA ARG A 59 -11.51 12.28 -5.32
C ARG A 59 -10.41 11.25 -5.07
N GLY A 60 -9.43 11.15 -5.97
CA GLY A 60 -8.28 10.26 -5.80
C GLY A 60 -7.49 10.55 -4.53
N GLU A 61 -7.26 11.84 -4.23
CA GLU A 61 -6.59 12.26 -2.99
C GLU A 61 -7.42 11.91 -1.74
N ALA A 62 -8.73 12.09 -1.79
CA ALA A 62 -9.63 11.72 -0.69
C ALA A 62 -9.60 10.21 -0.41
N ILE A 63 -9.66 9.38 -1.46
CA ILE A 63 -9.55 7.92 -1.36
C ILE A 63 -8.19 7.54 -0.75
N ALA A 64 -7.10 8.06 -1.29
CA ALA A 64 -5.75 7.75 -0.81
C ALA A 64 -5.54 8.15 0.65
N ARG A 65 -6.13 9.26 1.08
CA ARG A 65 -5.98 9.83 2.43
C ARG A 65 -6.84 9.14 3.48
N HIS A 66 -8.07 8.76 3.13
CA HIS A 66 -9.07 8.41 4.12
C HIS A 66 -9.64 6.99 3.99
N GLU A 67 -9.47 6.36 2.83
CA GLU A 67 -10.19 5.14 2.52
C GLU A 67 -9.26 3.94 2.29
N LEU A 68 -8.05 4.14 1.75
CA LEU A 68 -7.08 3.06 1.56
C LEU A 68 -6.22 2.82 2.81
N GLN A 69 -6.03 1.55 3.13
CA GLN A 69 -5.22 1.09 4.26
C GLN A 69 -3.86 0.58 3.75
N ALA A 70 -2.91 1.49 3.65
CA ALA A 70 -1.54 1.17 3.26
C ALA A 70 -0.55 2.15 3.90
N GLY A 71 0.69 1.75 4.03
CA GLY A 71 1.77 2.59 4.57
C GLY A 71 2.11 3.78 3.70
N CYS A 72 1.90 3.68 2.39
CA CYS A 72 1.98 4.78 1.44
C CYS A 72 0.91 4.66 0.35
N CYS A 73 0.35 5.79 -0.07
CA CYS A 73 -0.67 5.84 -1.11
C CYS A 73 -0.29 6.87 -2.18
N PHE A 74 -0.53 6.51 -3.43
CA PHE A 74 -0.19 7.32 -4.60
C PHE A 74 -1.44 7.64 -5.41
N VAL A 75 -1.48 8.80 -6.04
CA VAL A 75 -2.54 9.17 -6.99
C VAL A 75 -1.89 9.40 -8.35
N ASN A 76 -2.31 8.61 -9.34
CA ASN A 76 -1.79 8.62 -10.71
C ASN A 76 -0.26 8.42 -10.81
N ASP A 77 0.30 7.69 -9.86
CA ASP A 77 1.71 7.28 -9.85
C ASP A 77 1.83 5.85 -9.29
N PHE A 78 2.98 5.22 -9.52
CA PHE A 78 3.29 3.89 -9.00
C PHE A 78 3.85 3.98 -7.58
N VAL A 79 3.62 2.93 -6.80
CA VAL A 79 4.26 2.76 -5.50
C VAL A 79 5.77 2.73 -5.68
N LYS A 80 6.46 3.67 -5.03
CA LYS A 80 7.93 3.79 -5.06
C LYS A 80 8.43 4.46 -3.78
N SER A 81 9.66 4.17 -3.40
CA SER A 81 10.31 4.87 -2.30
C SER A 81 10.90 6.20 -2.77
N ASP A 82 10.87 7.19 -1.88
CA ASP A 82 11.55 8.48 -2.04
C ASP A 82 12.35 8.74 -0.75
N PRO A 83 13.67 8.96 -0.81
CA PRO A 83 14.49 9.13 0.39
C PRO A 83 14.08 10.30 1.29
N ARG A 84 13.25 11.21 0.81
CA ARG A 84 12.71 12.35 1.57
C ARG A 84 11.45 12.02 2.36
N LEU A 85 10.77 10.93 2.03
CA LEU A 85 9.48 10.54 2.58
C LEU A 85 9.59 9.24 3.39
N PRO A 86 8.85 9.10 4.49
CA PRO A 86 8.77 7.82 5.20
C PRO A 86 8.21 6.74 4.28
N PHE A 87 8.84 5.57 4.28
CA PHE A 87 8.39 4.41 3.53
C PHE A 87 8.29 3.19 4.46
N GLY A 88 7.25 2.39 4.32
CA GLY A 88 7.02 1.18 5.10
C GLY A 88 5.58 0.76 5.09
N GLY A 89 5.32 -0.47 5.54
CA GLY A 89 4.01 -1.10 5.52
C GLY A 89 3.24 -1.00 6.83
N ILE A 90 2.04 -1.52 6.76
CA ILE A 90 1.17 -1.86 7.90
C ILE A 90 0.77 -3.33 7.77
N LEU A 91 0.10 -3.89 8.77
CA LEU A 91 -0.33 -5.28 8.78
C LEU A 91 0.88 -6.23 8.60
N GLU A 92 0.75 -7.30 7.82
CA GLU A 92 1.85 -8.25 7.58
C GLU A 92 2.98 -7.68 6.70
N SER A 93 2.79 -6.54 6.03
CA SER A 93 3.87 -5.83 5.33
C SER A 93 4.89 -5.19 6.27
N GLY A 94 4.65 -5.22 7.58
CA GLY A 94 5.60 -4.81 8.59
C GLY A 94 5.15 -3.60 9.41
N TYR A 95 6.06 -3.09 10.24
CA TYR A 95 5.86 -1.94 11.12
C TYR A 95 7.13 -1.08 11.11
N GLY A 96 7.02 0.14 11.67
CA GLY A 96 8.09 1.13 11.55
C GLY A 96 8.08 1.83 10.19
N ARG A 97 9.06 2.69 10.00
CA ARG A 97 9.28 3.38 8.72
C ARG A 97 10.76 3.50 8.44
N GLU A 98 11.13 3.30 7.20
CA GLU A 98 12.44 3.67 6.68
C GLU A 98 12.36 5.01 5.94
N LEU A 99 13.48 5.59 5.63
CA LEU A 99 13.65 6.83 4.90
C LEU A 99 13.07 8.08 5.62
N GLY A 100 13.45 9.24 5.13
CA GLY A 100 13.06 10.51 5.71
C GLY A 100 13.44 10.64 7.19
N ARG A 101 12.82 11.59 7.87
CA ARG A 101 13.05 11.80 9.31
C ARG A 101 12.55 10.62 10.16
N ALA A 102 11.45 9.99 9.77
CA ALA A 102 10.89 8.87 10.52
C ALA A 102 11.86 7.70 10.56
N GLY A 103 12.45 7.33 9.41
CA GLY A 103 13.45 6.27 9.35
C GLY A 103 14.71 6.55 10.19
N MET A 104 15.14 7.81 10.25
CA MET A 104 16.26 8.20 11.12
C MET A 104 15.92 8.02 12.60
N LEU A 105 14.69 8.29 13.00
CA LEU A 105 14.23 8.17 14.39
C LEU A 105 14.12 6.73 14.88
N GLU A 106 14.01 5.76 13.98
CA GLU A 106 14.01 4.32 14.32
C GLU A 106 15.35 3.85 14.92
N PHE A 107 16.44 4.60 14.67
CA PHE A 107 17.79 4.27 15.15
C PHE A 107 18.25 5.09 16.36
N VAL A 108 17.37 5.87 16.98
CA VAL A 108 17.70 6.71 18.13
C VAL A 108 16.80 6.44 19.32
N ASN A 109 17.35 6.64 20.52
CA ASN A 109 16.58 6.55 21.76
C ASN A 109 16.13 7.93 22.21
N THR A 110 14.86 8.05 22.57
CA THR A 110 14.32 9.26 23.20
C THR A 110 14.57 9.20 24.70
N LYS A 111 15.20 10.24 25.26
CA LYS A 111 15.49 10.37 26.69
C LYS A 111 14.81 11.61 27.26
N SER A 112 14.02 11.42 28.29
CA SER A 112 13.43 12.53 29.05
C SER A 112 14.32 12.86 30.26
N ILE A 113 14.53 14.15 30.52
CA ILE A 113 15.25 14.67 31.70
C ILE A 113 14.31 15.64 32.41
N VAL A 114 14.04 15.37 33.67
CA VAL A 114 13.23 16.25 34.53
C VAL A 114 14.13 16.69 35.70
N VAL A 115 14.25 17.99 35.89
CA VAL A 115 14.94 18.60 37.00
C VAL A 115 13.90 19.39 37.81
N LYS A 116 13.81 19.12 39.14
CA LYS A 116 12.95 19.87 40.05
C LYS A 116 13.74 20.97 40.75
#